data_fe182ea26be2e1c940ad01b8792d84fe
#
_entry.id   fe182ea26be2e1c940ad01b8792d84fe
#
_cell.length_a   1.000
_cell.length_b   1.000
_cell.length_c   1.000
_cell.angle_alpha   90.00
_cell.angle_beta   90.00
_cell.angle_gamma   90.00
#
_symmetry.space_group_name_H-M   'P 1'
#
loop_
_entity.id
_entity.type
_entity.pdbx_description
1 polymer ?
#
loop_
_entity_poly.entity_id
_entity_poly.type
_entity_poly.pdbx_seq_one_letter_code
_entity_poly.pdbx_strand_id
1 'polypeptide(L)'
;MKKIFTFLIGLSLWTLTATAQEPVPETTSPVATETDSLQRVVDDLSQQLRHQKNEELDRKIWKNRSKYFNLGYVKQSLVFKDFGDEKLKNDFGVSISWGKTYYLHKKPLLGMLKFGLDWSWVDLNYSKYTISESEEPGSGSVGDIMDETIDIGNHQLEYGMQVGPSITINPVHELKISLYFRLTPSYSMMYLDDSFNSNFALFYSFGGSVAWKVISVGVEGRWGQAKYNGFSLEDADLEGISSTKTKLKTNSVRFYVGFRF
;
A
#
# COMPACT_ATOMS: atom_id res chain seq x y z
N MET A 1 22.63 8.16 -24.20
CA MET A 1 22.35 9.55 -24.65
C MET A 1 21.72 10.30 -23.49
N LYS A 2 22.50 11.19 -22.90
CA LYS A 2 22.11 12.00 -21.73
C LYS A 2 21.37 13.24 -22.25
N LYS A 3 20.13 13.46 -21.81
CA LYS A 3 19.46 14.76 -22.01
C LYS A 3 19.39 15.47 -20.67
N ILE A 4 20.26 16.44 -20.53
CA ILE A 4 20.33 17.39 -19.42
C ILE A 4 19.24 18.43 -19.68
N PHE A 5 18.28 18.54 -18.75
CA PHE A 5 17.29 19.62 -18.76
C PHE A 5 17.90 20.81 -18.01
N THR A 6 18.38 21.78 -18.76
CA THR A 6 18.87 23.04 -18.21
C THR A 6 17.68 23.97 -18.01
N PHE A 7 17.33 24.24 -16.75
CA PHE A 7 16.32 25.23 -16.37
C PHE A 7 17.00 26.60 -16.33
N LEU A 8 16.73 27.41 -17.34
CA LEU A 8 17.20 28.79 -17.46
C LEU A 8 16.27 29.68 -16.63
N ILE A 9 16.77 30.16 -15.48
CA ILE A 9 16.11 31.20 -14.68
C ILE A 9 16.52 32.54 -15.31
N GLY A 10 15.59 33.14 -16.04
CA GLY A 10 15.74 34.51 -16.56
C GLY A 10 15.52 35.53 -15.45
N LEU A 11 16.59 36.09 -14.94
CA LEU A 11 16.56 37.24 -14.03
C LEU A 11 16.38 38.50 -14.88
N SER A 12 15.16 39.02 -14.97
CA SER A 12 14.92 40.33 -15.58
C SER A 12 15.18 41.43 -14.53
N LEU A 13 16.33 42.10 -14.67
CA LEU A 13 16.59 43.34 -13.96
C LEU A 13 15.69 44.43 -14.55
N TRP A 14 14.75 44.89 -13.79
CA TRP A 14 14.06 46.15 -14.07
C TRP A 14 14.84 47.27 -13.41
N THR A 15 15.50 48.10 -14.22
CA THR A 15 16.07 49.37 -13.79
C THR A 15 14.93 50.39 -13.62
N LEU A 16 14.59 50.71 -12.37
CA LEU A 16 13.75 51.85 -12.07
C LEU A 16 14.56 53.14 -12.25
N THR A 17 14.23 53.90 -13.28
CA THR A 17 14.62 55.33 -13.38
C THR A 17 13.75 56.12 -12.42
N ALA A 18 14.33 56.53 -11.30
CA ALA A 18 13.67 57.45 -10.37
C ALA A 18 13.68 58.86 -11.00
N THR A 19 12.52 59.28 -11.50
CA THR A 19 12.25 60.71 -11.72
C THR A 19 11.89 61.33 -10.38
N ALA A 20 12.72 62.27 -9.92
CA ALA A 20 12.45 63.08 -8.74
C ALA A 20 11.26 63.99 -9.05
N GLN A 21 10.11 63.67 -8.49
CA GLN A 21 8.93 64.52 -8.48
C GLN A 21 8.89 65.24 -7.13
N GLU A 22 8.88 66.57 -7.19
CA GLU A 22 8.79 67.44 -6.00
C GLU A 22 7.57 67.05 -5.15
N PRO A 23 7.69 67.10 -3.81
CA PRO A 23 6.57 66.74 -2.93
C PRO A 23 5.50 67.82 -2.98
N VAL A 24 4.39 67.53 -3.63
CA VAL A 24 3.15 68.28 -3.45
C VAL A 24 2.67 67.93 -2.02
N PRO A 25 2.33 68.92 -1.18
CA PRO A 25 1.79 68.65 0.15
C PRO A 25 0.43 67.96 0.00
N GLU A 26 0.40 66.64 0.20
CA GLU A 26 -0.84 65.87 0.29
C GLU A 26 -1.63 66.34 1.49
N THR A 27 -2.70 67.06 1.23
CA THR A 27 -3.78 67.28 2.19
C THR A 27 -4.45 65.90 2.36
N THR A 28 -3.99 65.13 3.34
CA THR A 28 -4.57 63.83 3.67
C THR A 28 -6.02 64.04 4.13
N SER A 29 -6.93 63.80 3.21
CA SER A 29 -8.37 63.81 3.48
C SER A 29 -8.68 62.69 4.51
N PRO A 30 -9.43 62.94 5.58
CA PRO A 30 -9.76 61.93 6.61
C PRO A 30 -10.43 60.67 6.02
N VAL A 31 -11.10 60.81 4.88
CA VAL A 31 -11.72 59.68 4.13
C VAL A 31 -10.68 58.72 3.57
N ALA A 32 -9.49 59.18 3.11
CA ALA A 32 -8.45 58.31 2.64
C ALA A 32 -7.84 57.42 3.74
N THR A 33 -7.72 57.98 4.96
CA THR A 33 -7.19 57.22 6.12
C THR A 33 -8.18 56.16 6.61
N GLU A 34 -9.47 56.43 6.53
CA GLU A 34 -10.53 55.48 6.93
C GLU A 34 -10.64 54.33 5.92
N THR A 35 -10.56 54.60 4.63
CA THR A 35 -10.53 53.58 3.56
C THR A 35 -9.30 52.68 3.71
N ASP A 36 -8.12 53.22 4.00
CA ASP A 36 -6.88 52.45 4.19
C ASP A 36 -6.97 51.56 5.43
N SER A 37 -7.60 52.03 6.51
CA SER A 37 -7.82 51.19 7.71
C SER A 37 -8.81 50.05 7.45
N LEU A 38 -9.89 50.28 6.73
CA LEU A 38 -10.83 49.26 6.34
C LEU A 38 -10.20 48.22 5.42
N GLN A 39 -9.37 48.64 4.47
CA GLN A 39 -8.64 47.75 3.57
C GLN A 39 -7.72 46.80 4.37
N ARG A 40 -6.98 47.30 5.36
CA ARG A 40 -6.14 46.49 6.26
C ARG A 40 -6.95 45.45 7.02
N VAL A 41 -8.12 45.79 7.54
CA VAL A 41 -9.00 44.88 8.24
C VAL A 41 -9.51 43.78 7.28
N VAL A 42 -9.89 44.12 6.06
CA VAL A 42 -10.32 43.17 5.05
C VAL A 42 -9.20 42.22 4.68
N ASP A 43 -7.98 42.72 4.50
CA ASP A 43 -6.80 41.90 4.18
C ASP A 43 -6.44 40.94 5.32
N ASP A 44 -6.48 41.41 6.59
CA ASP A 44 -6.24 40.60 7.77
C ASP A 44 -7.30 39.49 7.92
N LEU A 45 -8.59 39.83 7.79
CA LEU A 45 -9.67 38.84 7.80
C LEU A 45 -9.56 37.82 6.68
N SER A 46 -9.19 38.27 5.50
CA SER A 46 -8.97 37.40 4.34
C SER A 46 -7.80 36.43 4.59
N GLN A 47 -6.73 36.87 5.22
CA GLN A 47 -5.59 36.06 5.60
C GLN A 47 -5.97 35.05 6.68
N GLN A 48 -6.72 35.45 7.71
CA GLN A 48 -7.22 34.56 8.77
C GLN A 48 -8.13 33.49 8.21
N LEU A 49 -9.05 33.80 7.31
CA LEU A 49 -9.93 32.86 6.64
C LEU A 49 -9.14 31.84 5.79
N ARG A 50 -8.13 32.30 5.05
CA ARG A 50 -7.23 31.42 4.29
C ARG A 50 -6.48 30.47 5.22
N HIS A 51 -5.98 30.96 6.34
CA HIS A 51 -5.26 30.16 7.32
C HIS A 51 -6.16 29.07 7.93
N GLN A 52 -7.36 29.44 8.40
CA GLN A 52 -8.34 28.48 8.92
C GLN A 52 -8.72 27.41 7.88
N LYS A 53 -8.99 27.81 6.65
CA LYS A 53 -9.33 26.89 5.57
C LYS A 53 -8.19 25.91 5.28
N ASN A 54 -6.94 26.38 5.28
CA ASN A 54 -5.77 25.52 5.08
C ASN A 54 -5.58 24.54 6.25
N GLU A 55 -5.78 24.98 7.50
CA GLU A 55 -5.71 24.09 8.66
C GLU A 55 -6.80 23.02 8.66
N GLU A 56 -8.01 23.37 8.25
CA GLU A 56 -9.10 22.41 8.09
C GLU A 56 -8.80 21.37 7.01
N LEU A 57 -8.25 21.80 5.87
CA LEU A 57 -7.81 20.92 4.80
C LEU A 57 -6.70 19.99 5.25
N ASP A 58 -5.69 20.52 5.94
CA ASP A 58 -4.60 19.72 6.49
C ASP A 58 -5.11 18.68 7.49
N ARG A 59 -6.02 19.05 8.38
CA ARG A 59 -6.63 18.14 9.33
C ARG A 59 -7.42 17.05 8.61
N LYS A 60 -8.22 17.41 7.61
CA LYS A 60 -9.02 16.48 6.80
C LYS A 60 -8.14 15.48 6.04
N ILE A 61 -7.09 15.98 5.40
CA ILE A 61 -6.19 15.17 4.57
C ILE A 61 -5.33 14.23 5.43
N TRP A 62 -4.71 14.75 6.47
CA TRP A 62 -3.70 14.02 7.22
C TRP A 62 -4.25 13.26 8.44
N LYS A 63 -5.13 13.88 9.22
CA LYS A 63 -5.63 13.30 10.46
C LYS A 63 -6.84 12.40 10.22
N ASN A 64 -7.85 12.91 9.53
CA ASN A 64 -9.12 12.21 9.36
C ASN A 64 -9.05 11.04 8.39
N ARG A 65 -8.09 11.04 7.44
CA ARG A 65 -7.90 9.98 6.44
C ARG A 65 -6.63 9.16 6.69
N SER A 66 -6.31 8.93 7.95
CA SER A 66 -5.13 8.16 8.35
C SER A 66 -5.40 6.67 8.49
N LYS A 67 -6.65 6.28 8.77
CA LYS A 67 -7.07 4.88 8.83
C LYS A 67 -7.37 4.38 7.41
N TYR A 68 -7.16 3.10 7.19
CA TYR A 68 -7.46 2.46 5.91
C TYR A 68 -8.05 1.07 6.09
N PHE A 69 -8.91 0.71 5.15
CA PHE A 69 -9.40 -0.64 4.93
C PHE A 69 -9.16 -0.97 3.47
N ASN A 70 -8.43 -2.06 3.19
CA ASN A 70 -8.12 -2.47 1.83
C ASN A 70 -8.69 -3.86 1.57
N LEU A 71 -9.25 -4.05 0.40
CA LEU A 71 -9.69 -5.32 -0.16
C LEU A 71 -8.91 -5.55 -1.46
N GLY A 72 -8.25 -6.68 -1.60
CA GLY A 72 -7.36 -6.94 -2.71
C GLY A 72 -7.53 -8.31 -3.35
N TYR A 73 -7.17 -8.36 -4.61
CA TYR A 73 -6.92 -9.58 -5.38
C TYR A 73 -5.45 -9.98 -5.26
N VAL A 74 -5.19 -11.25 -5.08
CA VAL A 74 -3.84 -11.78 -4.82
C VAL A 74 -3.45 -12.78 -5.89
N LYS A 75 -2.31 -12.53 -6.52
CA LYS A 75 -1.57 -13.55 -7.28
C LYS A 75 -0.39 -14.02 -6.47
N GLN A 76 -0.38 -15.32 -6.13
CA GLN A 76 0.62 -15.91 -5.24
C GLN A 76 1.26 -17.12 -5.89
N SER A 77 2.54 -17.34 -5.63
CA SER A 77 3.23 -18.56 -6.01
C SER A 77 4.03 -19.10 -4.83
N LEU A 78 3.90 -20.39 -4.60
CA LEU A 78 4.68 -21.17 -3.66
C LEU A 78 5.84 -21.80 -4.39
N VAL A 79 7.03 -21.76 -3.81
CA VAL A 79 8.22 -22.39 -4.35
C VAL A 79 8.72 -23.41 -3.32
N PHE A 80 8.71 -24.68 -3.69
CA PHE A 80 9.18 -25.79 -2.87
C PHE A 80 10.68 -25.94 -3.08
N LYS A 81 11.49 -25.46 -2.13
CA LYS A 81 12.94 -25.49 -2.25
C LYS A 81 13.54 -26.89 -2.16
N ASP A 82 12.89 -27.77 -1.47
CA ASP A 82 13.38 -29.13 -1.21
C ASP A 82 13.00 -30.10 -2.33
N PHE A 83 12.17 -29.67 -3.31
CA PHE A 83 11.67 -30.46 -4.43
C PHE A 83 11.98 -29.79 -5.79
N GLY A 84 13.24 -29.40 -6.01
CA GLY A 84 13.69 -28.94 -7.34
C GLY A 84 13.15 -27.57 -7.79
N ASP A 85 12.76 -26.67 -6.86
CA ASP A 85 12.19 -25.34 -7.13
C ASP A 85 10.84 -25.37 -7.89
N GLU A 86 10.06 -26.43 -7.71
CA GLU A 86 8.69 -26.48 -8.24
C GLU A 86 7.86 -25.31 -7.76
N LYS A 87 7.06 -24.75 -8.69
CA LYS A 87 6.25 -23.55 -8.45
C LYS A 87 4.77 -23.88 -8.57
N LEU A 88 4.08 -23.79 -7.47
CA LEU A 88 2.62 -23.85 -7.43
C LEU A 88 2.05 -22.43 -7.45
N LYS A 89 1.23 -22.10 -8.45
CA LYS A 89 0.56 -20.81 -8.59
C LYS A 89 -0.86 -20.92 -8.05
N ASN A 90 -1.35 -19.87 -7.40
CA ASN A 90 -2.74 -19.84 -7.02
C ASN A 90 -3.64 -19.53 -8.21
N ASP A 91 -4.83 -20.12 -8.22
CA ASP A 91 -5.89 -19.83 -9.20
C ASP A 91 -6.65 -18.59 -8.77
N PHE A 92 -6.93 -18.50 -7.48
CA PHE A 92 -7.67 -17.42 -6.88
C PHE A 92 -7.05 -17.01 -5.54
N GLY A 93 -7.06 -15.70 -5.26
CA GLY A 93 -6.62 -15.19 -3.97
C GLY A 93 -7.25 -13.85 -3.64
N VAL A 94 -7.55 -13.67 -2.36
CA VAL A 94 -8.09 -12.42 -1.82
C VAL A 94 -7.31 -11.99 -0.58
N SER A 95 -7.24 -10.69 -0.36
CA SER A 95 -6.64 -10.14 0.85
C SER A 95 -7.50 -9.04 1.45
N ILE A 96 -7.49 -8.98 2.77
CA ILE A 96 -8.14 -7.92 3.54
C ILE A 96 -7.10 -7.35 4.48
N SER A 97 -6.92 -6.04 4.49
CA SER A 97 -6.08 -5.37 5.47
C SER A 97 -6.75 -4.16 6.09
N TRP A 98 -6.58 -4.00 7.39
CA TRP A 98 -7.14 -2.89 8.15
C TRP A 98 -6.06 -2.30 9.07
N GLY A 99 -5.84 -0.99 8.93
CA GLY A 99 -4.76 -0.34 9.66
C GLY A 99 -4.87 1.19 9.71
N LYS A 100 -3.76 1.78 10.14
CA LYS A 100 -3.60 3.22 10.28
C LYS A 100 -2.17 3.64 9.98
N THR A 101 -2.02 4.77 9.32
CA THR A 101 -0.74 5.47 9.15
C THR A 101 -0.57 6.49 10.27
N TYR A 102 0.50 6.36 11.05
CA TYR A 102 0.91 7.32 12.09
C TYR A 102 1.96 8.24 11.50
N TYR A 103 1.59 9.49 11.27
CA TYR A 103 2.53 10.50 10.74
C TYR A 103 3.47 10.98 11.85
N LEU A 104 4.78 11.01 11.56
CA LEU A 104 5.81 11.34 12.53
C LEU A 104 5.92 12.85 12.81
N HIS A 105 5.44 13.68 11.89
CA HIS A 105 5.48 15.14 12.05
C HIS A 105 4.13 15.79 11.83
N LYS A 106 3.90 16.88 12.56
CA LYS A 106 2.64 17.64 12.51
C LYS A 106 2.49 18.37 11.17
N LYS A 107 3.52 19.11 10.74
CA LYS A 107 3.52 19.86 9.48
C LYS A 107 4.17 19.06 8.36
N PRO A 108 3.64 19.06 7.12
CA PRO A 108 4.26 18.41 6.00
C PRO A 108 5.59 19.10 5.64
N LEU A 109 6.61 18.30 5.32
CA LEU A 109 7.88 18.79 4.78
C LEU A 109 7.64 19.25 3.34
N LEU A 110 8.25 20.37 2.96
CA LEU A 110 8.05 21.01 1.66
C LEU A 110 6.56 21.27 1.31
N GLY A 111 5.69 21.36 2.33
CA GLY A 111 4.25 21.56 2.17
C GLY A 111 3.45 20.34 1.70
N MET A 112 4.10 19.23 1.31
CA MET A 112 3.42 18.10 0.67
C MET A 112 3.83 16.71 1.16
N LEU A 113 4.97 16.55 1.83
CA LEU A 113 5.54 15.25 2.16
C LEU A 113 5.45 14.94 3.64
N LYS A 114 4.97 13.75 4.01
CA LYS A 114 5.03 13.24 5.39
C LYS A 114 5.62 11.83 5.43
N PHE A 115 6.50 11.65 6.41
CA PHE A 115 6.93 10.33 6.83
C PHE A 115 5.96 9.77 7.85
N GLY A 116 5.72 8.48 7.81
CA GLY A 116 4.81 7.80 8.70
C GLY A 116 5.28 6.42 9.06
N LEU A 117 4.62 5.86 10.06
CA LEU A 117 4.66 4.46 10.41
C LEU A 117 3.29 3.87 10.11
N ASP A 118 3.25 2.91 9.21
CA ASP A 118 2.03 2.14 8.92
C ASP A 118 1.92 0.99 9.91
N TRP A 119 0.73 0.85 10.49
CA TRP A 119 0.39 -0.28 11.33
C TRP A 119 -0.95 -0.85 10.87
N SER A 120 -0.93 -2.10 10.43
CA SER A 120 -2.13 -2.87 10.11
C SER A 120 -2.37 -3.88 11.23
N TRP A 121 -3.52 -3.78 11.89
CA TRP A 121 -3.91 -4.72 12.96
C TRP A 121 -4.36 -6.06 12.40
N VAL A 122 -4.88 -6.03 11.19
CA VAL A 122 -5.39 -7.21 10.49
C VAL A 122 -4.81 -7.22 9.09
N ASP A 123 -4.17 -8.33 8.74
CA ASP A 123 -3.76 -8.68 7.39
C ASP A 123 -4.15 -10.13 7.15
N LEU A 124 -5.25 -10.34 6.43
CA LEU A 124 -5.74 -11.64 6.01
C LEU A 124 -5.38 -11.86 4.56
N ASN A 125 -4.84 -13.02 4.24
CA ASN A 125 -4.55 -13.45 2.89
C ASN A 125 -5.06 -14.87 2.69
N TYR A 126 -5.95 -15.05 1.73
CA TYR A 126 -6.47 -16.35 1.35
C TYR A 126 -6.06 -16.66 -0.09
N SER A 127 -5.63 -17.88 -0.35
CA SER A 127 -5.26 -18.36 -1.68
C SER A 127 -5.73 -19.79 -1.86
N LYS A 128 -6.35 -20.07 -3.02
CA LYS A 128 -6.74 -21.40 -3.48
C LYS A 128 -5.75 -21.85 -4.58
N TYR A 129 -5.33 -23.11 -4.52
CA TYR A 129 -4.44 -23.73 -5.49
C TYR A 129 -5.10 -24.97 -6.05
N THR A 130 -4.94 -25.22 -7.35
CA THR A 130 -5.29 -26.49 -7.99
C THR A 130 -4.00 -27.20 -8.39
N ILE A 131 -3.82 -28.41 -7.93
CA ILE A 131 -2.77 -29.29 -8.40
C ILE A 131 -3.37 -30.02 -9.58
N SER A 132 -2.96 -29.68 -10.80
CA SER A 132 -3.31 -30.46 -12.00
C SER A 132 -2.41 -31.71 -11.97
N GLU A 133 -2.95 -32.84 -11.60
CA GLU A 133 -2.31 -34.10 -11.96
C GLU A 133 -2.20 -34.11 -13.49
N SER A 134 -0.99 -34.28 -13.99
CA SER A 134 -0.77 -34.52 -15.41
C SER A 134 -1.40 -35.86 -15.74
N GLU A 135 -2.60 -35.86 -16.33
CA GLU A 135 -3.19 -37.06 -16.90
C GLU A 135 -2.19 -37.63 -17.91
N GLU A 136 -1.67 -38.83 -17.63
CA GLU A 136 -1.02 -39.63 -18.64
C GLU A 136 -2.07 -39.95 -19.73
N PRO A 137 -1.78 -39.68 -21.01
CA PRO A 137 -2.72 -39.99 -22.08
C PRO A 137 -2.79 -41.51 -22.29
N GLY A 138 -3.72 -42.19 -21.59
CA GLY A 138 -3.84 -43.63 -21.82
C GLY A 138 -4.83 -44.45 -21.00
N SER A 139 -5.63 -43.90 -20.11
CA SER A 139 -6.64 -44.72 -19.40
C SER A 139 -8.04 -44.12 -19.52
N GLY A 140 -8.68 -44.42 -20.67
CA GLY A 140 -10.11 -44.16 -20.82
C GLY A 140 -10.92 -45.19 -20.03
N SER A 141 -11.30 -44.87 -18.79
CA SER A 141 -12.32 -45.61 -18.05
C SER A 141 -13.68 -44.92 -18.26
N VAL A 142 -14.58 -45.65 -18.96
CA VAL A 142 -15.99 -45.31 -19.14
C VAL A 142 -16.71 -45.57 -17.81
N GLY A 143 -16.62 -44.63 -16.88
CA GLY A 143 -17.24 -44.77 -15.55
C GLY A 143 -17.55 -43.46 -14.81
N ASP A 144 -17.07 -42.35 -15.27
CA ASP A 144 -17.09 -41.07 -14.52
C ASP A 144 -18.22 -40.12 -14.94
N ILE A 145 -19.49 -40.53 -14.80
CA ILE A 145 -20.60 -39.60 -14.97
C ILE A 145 -21.26 -39.17 -13.61
N MET A 146 -20.82 -39.67 -12.47
CA MET A 146 -21.40 -39.34 -11.18
C MET A 146 -20.43 -39.41 -10.02
N ASP A 147 -19.28 -38.79 -10.12
CA ASP A 147 -18.53 -38.40 -8.92
C ASP A 147 -18.19 -36.92 -9.00
N GLU A 148 -19.15 -36.10 -8.62
CA GLU A 148 -18.90 -34.72 -8.23
C GLU A 148 -18.17 -34.79 -6.90
N THR A 149 -16.95 -35.31 -6.93
CA THR A 149 -16.02 -35.18 -5.82
C THR A 149 -15.88 -33.70 -5.59
N ILE A 150 -16.37 -33.22 -4.45
CA ILE A 150 -16.10 -31.87 -3.97
C ILE A 150 -14.57 -31.81 -3.89
N ASP A 151 -13.96 -31.25 -4.96
CA ASP A 151 -12.54 -30.94 -4.99
C ASP A 151 -12.26 -29.97 -3.82
N ILE A 152 -11.92 -30.54 -2.67
CA ILE A 152 -11.46 -29.80 -1.51
C ILE A 152 -10.08 -29.29 -1.89
N GLY A 153 -10.08 -28.26 -2.74
CA GLY A 153 -8.88 -27.69 -3.31
C GLY A 153 -7.91 -27.24 -2.24
N ASN A 154 -6.65 -27.24 -2.55
CA ASN A 154 -5.59 -26.83 -1.66
C ASN A 154 -5.74 -25.36 -1.27
N HIS A 155 -5.84 -25.08 0.01
CA HIS A 155 -6.14 -23.76 0.56
C HIS A 155 -5.02 -23.27 1.46
N GLN A 156 -4.70 -22.00 1.35
CA GLN A 156 -3.80 -21.33 2.28
C GLN A 156 -4.49 -20.09 2.84
N LEU A 157 -4.50 -19.99 4.17
CA LEU A 157 -4.97 -18.82 4.91
C LEU A 157 -3.82 -18.27 5.75
N GLU A 158 -3.54 -17.01 5.61
CA GLU A 158 -2.52 -16.31 6.39
C GLU A 158 -3.18 -15.17 7.17
N TYR A 159 -2.95 -15.16 8.48
CA TYR A 159 -3.37 -14.08 9.37
C TYR A 159 -2.14 -13.42 9.96
N GLY A 160 -2.03 -12.11 9.84
CA GLY A 160 -0.89 -11.37 10.36
C GLY A 160 -1.20 -9.93 10.71
N MET A 161 -0.16 -9.24 11.17
CA MET A 161 -0.15 -7.81 11.39
C MET A 161 0.99 -7.21 10.56
N GLN A 162 0.78 -6.01 10.02
CA GLN A 162 1.82 -5.34 9.25
C GLN A 162 2.33 -4.10 10.01
N VAL A 163 3.63 -3.89 10.00
CA VAL A 163 4.25 -2.70 10.56
C VAL A 163 5.44 -2.27 9.70
N GLY A 164 5.56 -0.97 9.46
CA GLY A 164 6.72 -0.47 8.72
C GLY A 164 6.65 1.00 8.33
N PRO A 165 7.77 1.55 7.84
CA PRO A 165 7.86 2.93 7.42
C PRO A 165 7.02 3.19 6.15
N SER A 166 6.50 4.41 6.06
CA SER A 166 5.79 4.89 4.89
C SER A 166 6.13 6.35 4.59
N ILE A 167 6.03 6.70 3.32
CA ILE A 167 6.18 8.06 2.82
C ILE A 167 4.89 8.40 2.08
N THR A 168 4.26 9.50 2.47
CA THR A 168 3.04 10.00 1.83
C THR A 168 3.29 11.38 1.27
N ILE A 169 3.00 11.55 -0.01
CA ILE A 169 3.06 12.81 -0.74
C ILE A 169 1.64 13.25 -1.05
N ASN A 170 1.34 14.51 -0.77
CA ASN A 170 0.08 15.16 -1.12
C ASN A 170 0.36 16.32 -2.10
N PRO A 171 0.44 16.04 -3.41
CA PRO A 171 0.77 17.07 -4.41
C PRO A 171 -0.38 18.06 -4.64
N VAL A 172 -1.62 17.62 -4.47
CA VAL A 172 -2.84 18.43 -4.66
C VAL A 172 -3.83 18.06 -3.55
N HIS A 173 -4.58 19.00 -3.04
CA HIS A 173 -5.44 18.95 -1.85
C HIS A 173 -6.07 17.59 -1.49
N GLU A 174 -6.62 16.87 -2.46
CA GLU A 174 -7.36 15.62 -2.22
C GLU A 174 -6.58 14.36 -2.65
N LEU A 175 -5.45 14.55 -3.34
CA LEU A 175 -4.62 13.45 -3.87
C LEU A 175 -3.52 13.08 -2.89
N LYS A 176 -3.43 11.80 -2.52
CA LYS A 176 -2.31 11.24 -1.76
C LYS A 176 -1.64 10.14 -2.54
N ILE A 177 -0.33 10.15 -2.58
CA ILE A 177 0.49 9.07 -3.10
C ILE A 177 1.29 8.53 -1.92
N SER A 178 1.15 7.25 -1.62
CA SER A 178 1.84 6.61 -0.50
C SER A 178 2.73 5.48 -1.01
N LEU A 179 3.95 5.43 -0.52
CA LEU A 179 4.89 4.33 -0.68
C LEU A 179 5.19 3.78 0.71
N TYR A 180 5.30 2.47 0.83
CA TYR A 180 5.55 1.84 2.11
C TYR A 180 6.36 0.55 1.97
N PHE A 181 7.09 0.25 3.03
CA PHE A 181 7.73 -1.03 3.25
C PHE A 181 7.25 -1.58 4.59
N ARG A 182 6.80 -2.84 4.64
CA ARG A 182 6.22 -3.42 5.86
C ARG A 182 6.78 -4.80 6.14
N LEU A 183 6.91 -5.08 7.42
CA LEU A 183 7.14 -6.41 7.96
C LEU A 183 5.80 -6.99 8.40
N THR A 184 5.55 -8.24 8.06
CA THR A 184 4.29 -8.92 8.32
C THR A 184 4.55 -10.25 9.02
N PRO A 185 4.72 -10.25 10.35
CA PRO A 185 4.64 -11.49 11.11
C PRO A 185 3.24 -12.07 10.95
N SER A 186 3.17 -13.31 10.48
CA SER A 186 1.91 -13.98 10.15
C SER A 186 1.90 -15.41 10.65
N TYR A 187 0.71 -15.89 10.98
CA TYR A 187 0.42 -17.29 11.16
C TYR A 187 -0.19 -17.81 9.87
N SER A 188 0.49 -18.76 9.23
CA SER A 188 0.08 -19.35 7.97
C SER A 188 -0.47 -20.74 8.21
N MET A 189 -1.69 -20.97 7.76
CA MET A 189 -2.41 -22.23 7.76
C MET A 189 -2.55 -22.70 6.34
N MET A 190 -2.17 -23.94 6.07
CA MET A 190 -2.24 -24.56 4.76
C MET A 190 -2.92 -25.91 4.87
N TYR A 191 -3.91 -26.12 4.02
CA TYR A 191 -4.53 -27.39 3.78
C TYR A 191 -4.11 -27.84 2.38
N LEU A 192 -3.33 -28.89 2.30
CA LEU A 192 -2.75 -29.42 1.07
C LEU A 192 -2.78 -30.94 1.17
N ASP A 193 -3.32 -31.62 0.15
CA ASP A 193 -3.33 -33.07 0.04
C ASP A 193 -3.80 -33.77 1.34
N ASP A 194 -5.02 -33.41 1.79
CA ASP A 194 -5.67 -33.88 3.03
C ASP A 194 -4.86 -33.64 4.33
N SER A 195 -3.76 -32.93 4.25
CA SER A 195 -2.91 -32.59 5.38
C SER A 195 -3.06 -31.14 5.81
N PHE A 196 -3.39 -30.94 7.08
CA PHE A 196 -3.44 -29.60 7.68
C PHE A 196 -2.08 -29.26 8.30
N ASN A 197 -1.49 -28.18 7.83
CA ASN A 197 -0.24 -27.67 8.32
C ASN A 197 -0.34 -26.20 8.70
N SER A 198 0.28 -25.83 9.82
CA SER A 198 0.31 -24.44 10.23
C SER A 198 1.67 -24.07 10.81
N ASN A 199 2.12 -22.86 10.53
CA ASN A 199 3.37 -22.36 11.09
C ASN A 199 3.42 -20.83 11.07
N PHE A 200 4.38 -20.31 11.83
CA PHE A 200 4.71 -18.89 11.82
C PHE A 200 5.58 -18.56 10.59
N ALA A 201 5.22 -17.50 9.91
CA ALA A 201 5.92 -16.98 8.76
C ALA A 201 6.21 -15.48 8.92
N LEU A 202 7.35 -15.03 8.43
CA LEU A 202 7.68 -13.62 8.35
C LEU A 202 7.71 -13.21 6.89
N PHE A 203 6.86 -12.24 6.54
CA PHE A 203 6.83 -11.66 5.21
C PHE A 203 7.34 -10.23 5.22
N TYR A 204 7.93 -9.87 4.10
CA TYR A 204 8.30 -8.51 3.76
C TYR A 204 7.37 -8.04 2.65
N SER A 205 6.92 -6.81 2.70
CA SER A 205 6.13 -6.24 1.63
C SER A 205 6.60 -4.83 1.29
N PHE A 206 6.55 -4.53 0.00
CA PHE A 206 6.78 -3.19 -0.54
C PHE A 206 5.63 -2.86 -1.46
N GLY A 207 5.08 -1.68 -1.31
CA GLY A 207 3.93 -1.29 -2.10
C GLY A 207 3.72 0.21 -2.18
N GLY A 208 2.74 0.56 -3.01
CA GLY A 208 2.32 1.93 -3.17
C GLY A 208 0.82 2.04 -3.43
N SER A 209 0.28 3.19 -3.11
CA SER A 209 -1.13 3.51 -3.37
C SER A 209 -1.31 4.95 -3.77
N VAL A 210 -2.31 5.16 -4.60
CA VAL A 210 -2.83 6.47 -4.96
C VAL A 210 -4.24 6.58 -4.37
N ALA A 211 -4.47 7.61 -3.57
CA ALA A 211 -5.76 7.86 -2.95
C ALA A 211 -6.32 9.20 -3.42
N TRP A 212 -7.58 9.19 -3.84
CA TRP A 212 -8.36 10.38 -4.11
C TRP A 212 -9.53 10.45 -3.14
N LYS A 213 -9.52 11.49 -2.29
CA LYS A 213 -10.48 11.61 -1.20
C LYS A 213 -10.46 10.38 -0.27
N VAL A 214 -11.51 9.58 -0.31
CA VAL A 214 -11.71 8.40 0.55
C VAL A 214 -11.27 7.11 -0.14
N ILE A 215 -11.25 7.08 -1.48
CA ILE A 215 -10.95 5.88 -2.25
C ILE A 215 -9.46 5.83 -2.56
N SER A 216 -8.85 4.68 -2.45
CA SER A 216 -7.47 4.42 -2.85
C SER A 216 -7.37 3.16 -3.68
N VAL A 217 -6.41 3.16 -4.60
CA VAL A 217 -5.99 1.96 -5.34
C VAL A 217 -4.50 1.77 -5.14
N GLY A 218 -4.06 0.54 -5.07
CA GLY A 218 -2.65 0.28 -4.85
C GLY A 218 -2.21 -1.11 -5.27
N VAL A 219 -0.90 -1.28 -5.26
CA VAL A 219 -0.22 -2.54 -5.53
C VAL A 219 0.81 -2.79 -4.44
N GLU A 220 0.93 -4.06 -4.03
CA GLU A 220 1.88 -4.53 -3.03
C GLU A 220 2.53 -5.82 -3.51
N GLY A 221 3.86 -5.84 -3.56
CA GLY A 221 4.64 -7.06 -3.68
C GLY A 221 4.97 -7.58 -2.28
N ARG A 222 4.81 -8.89 -2.07
CA ARG A 222 5.05 -9.54 -0.78
C ARG A 222 5.85 -10.81 -0.99
N TRP A 223 6.85 -11.03 -0.14
CA TRP A 223 7.69 -12.21 -0.18
C TRP A 223 8.08 -12.66 1.22
N GLY A 224 8.21 -13.95 1.41
CA GLY A 224 8.57 -14.53 2.69
C GLY A 224 8.85 -16.02 2.61
N GLN A 225 9.10 -16.60 3.77
CA GLN A 225 9.33 -18.03 3.91
C GLN A 225 8.60 -18.55 5.14
N ALA A 226 7.94 -19.68 4.98
CA ALA A 226 7.39 -20.46 6.07
C ALA A 226 8.04 -21.85 6.09
N LYS A 227 8.18 -22.42 7.29
CA LYS A 227 8.64 -23.78 7.45
C LYS A 227 7.43 -24.60 7.92
N TYR A 228 6.99 -25.53 7.09
CA TYR A 228 5.90 -26.43 7.45
C TYR A 228 6.47 -27.77 7.91
N ASN A 229 5.84 -28.39 8.91
CA ASN A 229 6.18 -29.72 9.38
C ASN A 229 5.16 -30.71 8.77
N GLY A 230 5.64 -31.75 8.08
CA GLY A 230 4.79 -32.89 7.78
C GLY A 230 4.18 -32.96 6.38
N PHE A 231 4.87 -32.51 5.32
CA PHE A 231 4.55 -33.00 3.98
C PHE A 231 5.17 -34.40 3.81
N SER A 232 4.33 -35.44 3.85
CA SER A 232 4.68 -36.79 3.43
C SER A 232 4.24 -36.95 1.98
N LEU A 233 5.15 -36.91 1.05
CA LEU A 233 4.87 -37.44 -0.27
C LEU A 233 4.88 -38.97 -0.15
N GLU A 234 3.73 -39.61 -0.26
CA GLU A 234 3.49 -41.03 -0.01
C GLU A 234 4.02 -41.93 -1.13
N ASP A 235 4.76 -41.39 -2.13
CA ASP A 235 5.27 -42.13 -3.29
C ASP A 235 6.80 -42.31 -3.33
N ALA A 236 7.48 -42.22 -2.22
CA ALA A 236 8.87 -42.64 -2.15
C ALA A 236 8.99 -43.83 -1.20
N ASP A 237 9.24 -45.02 -1.70
CA ASP A 237 9.65 -46.25 -1.01
C ASP A 237 10.92 -46.05 -0.16
N LEU A 238 10.84 -45.19 0.85
CA LEU A 238 11.88 -44.96 1.85
C LEU A 238 11.25 -45.03 3.25
N GLU A 239 11.12 -46.27 3.71
CA GLU A 239 10.88 -46.56 5.11
C GLU A 239 11.91 -45.82 5.96
N GLY A 240 11.46 -44.79 6.71
CA GLY A 240 12.26 -44.26 7.81
C GLY A 240 12.50 -42.75 7.89
N ILE A 241 11.84 -41.87 7.12
CA ILE A 241 12.04 -40.42 7.26
C ILE A 241 10.83 -39.78 7.93
N SER A 242 10.89 -39.72 9.25
CA SER A 242 9.95 -38.95 10.08
C SER A 242 10.14 -37.44 9.87
N SER A 243 9.05 -36.74 9.57
CA SER A 243 8.87 -35.27 9.63
C SER A 243 9.95 -34.42 8.96
N THR A 244 10.01 -34.46 7.64
CA THR A 244 10.85 -33.52 6.88
C THR A 244 10.22 -32.12 6.94
N LYS A 245 10.96 -31.16 7.52
CA LYS A 245 10.57 -29.75 7.55
C LYS A 245 10.77 -29.15 6.17
N THR A 246 9.71 -28.95 5.42
CA THR A 246 9.77 -28.36 4.08
C THR A 246 9.77 -26.83 4.16
N LYS A 247 10.73 -26.20 3.52
CA LYS A 247 10.82 -24.73 3.40
C LYS A 247 10.05 -24.26 2.18
N LEU A 248 8.93 -23.58 2.40
CA LEU A 248 8.14 -22.95 1.36
C LEU A 248 8.45 -21.47 1.27
N LYS A 249 8.88 -21.05 0.08
CA LYS A 249 9.02 -19.63 -0.23
C LYS A 249 7.75 -19.14 -0.91
N THR A 250 7.11 -18.14 -0.33
CA THR A 250 5.91 -17.50 -0.85
C THR A 250 6.26 -16.16 -1.47
N ASN A 251 5.87 -15.98 -2.74
CA ASN A 251 5.93 -14.70 -3.42
C ASN A 251 4.52 -14.33 -3.88
N SER A 252 4.07 -13.12 -3.59
CA SER A 252 2.76 -12.67 -4.03
C SER A 252 2.75 -11.22 -4.48
N VAL A 253 1.83 -10.91 -5.37
CA VAL A 253 1.48 -9.55 -5.77
C VAL A 253 0.01 -9.34 -5.45
N ARG A 254 -0.30 -8.25 -4.78
CA ARG A 254 -1.65 -7.86 -4.39
C ARG A 254 -2.04 -6.59 -5.12
N PHE A 255 -3.20 -6.57 -5.74
CA PHE A 255 -3.86 -5.37 -6.27
C PHE A 255 -5.05 -5.08 -5.38
N TYR A 256 -5.15 -3.90 -4.84
CA TYR A 256 -6.20 -3.60 -3.87
C TYR A 256 -6.90 -2.26 -4.12
N VAL A 257 -8.16 -2.24 -3.72
CA VAL A 257 -8.95 -1.03 -3.55
C VAL A 257 -9.09 -0.78 -2.06
N GLY A 258 -8.90 0.44 -1.63
CA GLY A 258 -8.95 0.81 -0.23
C GLY A 258 -9.87 1.99 0.04
N PHE A 259 -10.36 2.04 1.27
CA PHE A 259 -11.10 3.16 1.82
C PHE A 259 -10.28 3.81 2.93
N ARG A 260 -10.16 5.14 2.89
CA ARG A 260 -9.43 5.93 3.88
C ARG A 260 -10.38 6.84 4.66
N PHE A 261 -10.31 6.78 5.99
CA PHE A 261 -11.17 7.49 6.92
C PHE A 261 -10.46 7.85 8.24
#